data_486f56b4b5e18bf7df3e8154e99975c1
#
_entry.id   486f56b4b5e18bf7df3e8154e99975c1
#
_cell.length_a   1.000
_cell.length_b   1.000
_cell.length_c   1.000
_cell.angle_alpha   90.00
_cell.angle_beta   90.00
_cell.angle_gamma   90.00
#
_symmetry.space_group_name_H-M   'P 1'
#
loop_
_entity.id
_entity.type
_entity.pdbx_description
1 polymer ?
#
loop_
_entity_poly.entity_id
_entity_poly.type
_entity_poly.pdbx_seq_one_letter_code
_entity_poly.pdbx_strand_id
1 'polypeptide(L)'
;VLNRESNVFPGILGRTCDRPCEPACRRTRVDGKPVAICRLKRVAADHKDDIRHRLPTAPAAKNGKKIALVGAGPASLTVANDLMPLGYE
;
A
#
# COMPACT_ATOMS: atom_id res chain seq x y z
N VAL A 1 -7.62 -5.76 2.56
CA VAL A 1 -8.07 -4.35 2.48
C VAL A 1 -7.27 -3.50 3.45
N LEU A 2 -7.33 -3.72 4.75
CA LEU A 2 -6.67 -2.91 5.77
C LEU A 2 -5.17 -2.68 5.50
N ASN A 3 -4.45 -3.71 5.05
CA ASN A 3 -3.04 -3.57 4.70
C ASN A 3 -2.83 -2.54 3.57
N ARG A 4 -3.76 -2.47 2.61
CA ARG A 4 -3.67 -1.55 1.47
C ARG A 4 -3.97 -0.09 1.81
N GLU A 5 -4.59 0.19 2.93
CA GLU A 5 -4.79 1.57 3.41
C GLU A 5 -3.46 2.26 3.68
N SER A 6 -2.46 1.50 4.12
CA SER A 6 -1.11 2.01 4.38
C SER A 6 -0.08 1.60 3.32
N ASN A 7 -0.36 0.55 2.56
CA ASN A 7 0.57 0.01 1.57
C ASN A 7 -0.20 -0.54 0.37
N VAL A 8 -0.31 0.24 -0.69
CA VAL A 8 -1.08 -0.09 -1.90
C VAL A 8 -0.50 -1.30 -2.64
N PHE A 9 0.81 -1.54 -2.53
CA PHE A 9 1.52 -2.62 -3.23
C PHE A 9 2.23 -3.58 -2.27
N PRO A 10 1.51 -4.29 -1.39
CA PRO A 10 2.14 -5.14 -0.36
C PRO A 10 2.92 -6.32 -0.95
N GLY A 11 2.50 -6.86 -2.09
CA GLY A 11 3.17 -7.97 -2.75
C GLY A 11 4.54 -7.61 -3.30
N ILE A 12 4.64 -6.48 -4.01
CA ILE A 12 5.87 -5.97 -4.59
C ILE A 12 6.81 -5.47 -3.50
N LEU A 13 6.33 -4.55 -2.67
CA LEU A 13 7.12 -3.93 -1.61
C LEU A 13 7.52 -4.93 -0.52
N GLY A 14 6.71 -5.95 -0.27
CA GLY A 14 7.08 -7.03 0.63
C GLY A 14 8.27 -7.87 0.14
N ARG A 15 8.58 -7.82 -1.17
CA ARG A 15 9.71 -8.54 -1.79
C ARG A 15 10.93 -7.66 -2.03
N THR A 16 10.73 -6.39 -2.36
CA THR A 16 11.80 -5.48 -2.78
C THR A 16 12.29 -4.54 -1.69
N CYS A 17 11.58 -4.47 -0.56
CA CYS A 17 11.94 -3.61 0.56
C CYS A 17 13.16 -4.16 1.32
N ASP A 18 14.05 -3.27 1.74
CA ASP A 18 15.22 -3.59 2.59
C ASP A 18 14.89 -3.75 4.09
N ARG A 19 13.63 -3.60 4.45
CA ARG A 19 13.07 -3.91 5.79
C ARG A 19 13.64 -3.09 6.95
N PRO A 20 13.75 -1.76 6.87
CA PRO A 20 14.27 -0.96 7.99
C PRO A 20 13.36 -0.97 9.22
N CYS A 21 12.08 -1.31 9.05
CA CYS A 21 11.11 -1.41 10.14
C CYS A 21 11.32 -2.63 11.05
N GLU A 22 11.91 -3.71 10.54
CA GLU A 22 12.09 -4.94 11.33
C GLU A 22 13.16 -4.77 12.42
N PRO A 23 14.36 -4.23 12.16
CA PRO A 23 15.33 -3.95 13.22
C PRO A 23 14.83 -2.97 14.30
N ALA A 24 13.96 -2.03 13.91
CA ALA A 24 13.36 -1.05 14.81
C ALA A 24 12.09 -1.55 15.53
N CYS A 25 11.66 -2.77 15.27
CA CYS A 25 10.44 -3.32 15.82
C CYS A 25 10.51 -3.47 17.35
N ARG A 26 9.52 -2.90 18.05
CA ARG A 26 9.45 -2.98 19.52
C ARG A 26 9.28 -4.38 20.07
N ARG A 27 8.72 -5.31 19.29
CA ARG A 27 8.60 -6.71 19.71
C ARG A 27 9.95 -7.34 20.05
N THR A 28 11.02 -6.89 19.44
CA THR A 28 12.39 -7.35 19.73
C THR A 28 12.77 -7.19 21.22
N ARG A 29 12.18 -6.19 21.89
CA ARG A 29 12.39 -5.96 23.34
C ARG A 29 11.75 -7.01 24.23
N VAL A 30 10.75 -7.72 23.72
CA VAL A 30 10.00 -8.76 24.46
C VAL A 30 10.50 -10.14 24.09
N ASP A 31 10.48 -10.47 22.80
CA ASP A 31 10.76 -11.83 22.30
C ASP A 31 12.18 -12.01 21.74
N GLY A 32 12.98 -10.94 21.68
CA GLY A 32 14.29 -10.96 21.00
C GLY A 32 14.21 -11.03 19.47
N LYS A 33 13.02 -11.09 18.88
CA LYS A 33 12.79 -11.16 17.44
C LYS A 33 11.72 -10.14 17.00
N PRO A 34 11.93 -9.47 15.85
CA PRO A 34 10.92 -8.56 15.30
C PRO A 34 9.72 -9.32 14.73
N VAL A 35 8.63 -8.59 14.47
CA VAL A 35 7.55 -9.07 13.60
C VAL A 35 8.09 -9.19 12.19
N ALA A 36 7.81 -10.30 11.50
CA ALA A 36 8.21 -10.52 10.10
C ALA A 36 7.30 -9.69 9.14
N ILE A 37 7.40 -8.38 9.21
CA ILE A 37 6.47 -7.42 8.58
C ILE A 37 6.38 -7.62 7.07
N CYS A 38 7.52 -7.72 6.37
CA CYS A 38 7.53 -7.90 4.92
C CYS A 38 6.96 -9.26 4.48
N ARG A 39 7.22 -10.31 5.25
CA ARG A 39 6.63 -11.63 4.97
C ARG A 39 5.12 -11.64 5.17
N LEU A 40 4.62 -10.98 6.21
CA LEU A 40 3.19 -10.83 6.44
C LEU A 40 2.50 -10.02 5.33
N LYS A 41 3.15 -8.99 4.82
CA LYS A 41 2.67 -8.25 3.63
C LYS A 41 2.54 -9.15 2.41
N ARG A 42 3.51 -10.04 2.17
CA ARG A 42 3.45 -11.02 1.08
C ARG A 42 2.27 -11.97 1.24
N VAL A 43 2.07 -12.51 2.43
CA VAL A 43 0.94 -13.40 2.72
C VAL A 43 -0.39 -12.70 2.45
N ALA A 44 -0.55 -11.47 2.96
CA ALA A 44 -1.76 -10.69 2.73
C ALA A 44 -2.03 -10.40 1.24
N ALA A 45 -0.98 -10.20 0.44
CA ALA A 45 -1.10 -9.94 -0.99
C ALA A 45 -1.36 -11.22 -1.81
N ASP A 46 -0.63 -12.30 -1.49
CA ASP A 46 -0.63 -13.54 -2.28
C ASP A 46 -1.89 -14.39 -2.02
N HIS A 47 -2.46 -14.29 -0.82
CA HIS A 47 -3.64 -15.07 -0.40
C HIS A 47 -4.93 -14.23 -0.29
N LYS A 48 -4.95 -13.05 -0.89
CA LYS A 48 -6.16 -12.22 -0.92
C LYS A 48 -7.22 -12.83 -1.83
N ASP A 49 -8.48 -12.67 -1.46
CA ASP A 49 -9.63 -12.92 -2.32
C ASP A 49 -9.82 -11.78 -3.33
N ASP A 50 -10.87 -11.86 -4.13
CA ASP A 50 -11.29 -10.75 -4.99
C ASP A 50 -11.82 -9.59 -4.13
N ILE A 51 -10.99 -8.57 -3.97
CA ILE A 51 -11.29 -7.38 -3.15
C ILE A 51 -11.65 -6.16 -4.00
N ARG A 52 -11.86 -6.31 -5.32
CA ARG A 52 -12.13 -5.17 -6.21
C ARG A 52 -13.29 -4.32 -5.75
N HIS A 53 -14.34 -4.92 -5.22
CA HIS A 53 -15.50 -4.24 -4.68
C HIS A 53 -15.25 -3.41 -3.40
N ARG A 54 -14.10 -3.63 -2.76
CA ARG A 54 -13.67 -2.92 -1.52
C ARG A 54 -12.57 -1.91 -1.76
N LEU A 55 -12.11 -1.78 -3.01
CA LEU A 55 -11.07 -0.80 -3.35
C LEU A 55 -11.70 0.58 -3.59
N PRO A 56 -10.91 1.66 -3.39
CA PRO A 56 -11.37 3.00 -3.73
C PRO A 56 -11.78 3.10 -5.20
N THR A 57 -12.85 3.83 -5.45
CA THR A 57 -13.39 4.08 -6.81
C THR A 57 -13.43 5.57 -7.09
N ALA A 58 -13.26 5.94 -8.37
CA ALA A 58 -13.39 7.33 -8.77
C ALA A 58 -14.86 7.80 -8.62
N PRO A 59 -15.12 9.01 -8.10
CA PRO A 59 -16.48 9.56 -8.05
C PRO A 59 -16.98 9.88 -9.46
N ALA A 60 -18.31 9.88 -9.63
CA ALA A 60 -18.95 10.29 -10.88
C ALA A 60 -18.67 11.76 -11.21
N ALA A 61 -18.67 12.63 -10.19
CA ALA A 61 -18.35 14.06 -10.33
C ALA A 61 -16.87 14.32 -10.05
N LYS A 62 -16.18 14.96 -10.99
CA LYS A 62 -14.80 15.38 -10.83
C LYS A 62 -14.71 16.75 -10.14
N ASN A 63 -13.59 17.01 -9.45
CA ASN A 63 -13.39 18.31 -8.79
C ASN A 63 -12.85 19.41 -9.73
N GLY A 64 -12.60 19.10 -10.99
CA GLY A 64 -12.10 20.05 -12.00
C GLY A 64 -10.58 20.31 -11.92
N LYS A 65 -9.86 19.65 -11.02
CA LYS A 65 -8.42 19.80 -10.87
C LYS A 65 -7.69 18.61 -11.50
N LYS A 66 -6.59 18.89 -12.18
CA LYS A 66 -5.76 17.87 -12.84
C LYS A 66 -4.40 17.80 -12.19
N ILE A 67 -3.88 16.59 -12.02
CA ILE A 67 -2.58 16.32 -11.43
C ILE A 67 -1.79 15.41 -12.38
N ALA A 68 -0.58 15.83 -12.73
CA ALA A 68 0.32 15.02 -13.55
C ALA A 68 1.27 14.25 -12.63
N LEU A 69 1.33 12.93 -12.81
CA LEU A 69 2.28 12.06 -12.13
C LEU A 69 3.32 11.58 -13.12
N VAL A 70 4.57 11.99 -12.93
CA VAL A 70 5.68 11.60 -13.81
C VAL A 70 6.32 10.33 -13.28
N GLY A 71 6.23 9.25 -14.06
CA GLY A 71 6.72 7.92 -13.71
C GLY A 71 5.60 6.97 -13.29
N ALA A 72 5.84 5.67 -13.39
CA ALA A 72 4.89 4.60 -13.08
C ALA A 72 5.38 3.70 -11.95
N GLY A 73 6.21 4.23 -11.07
CA GLY A 73 6.69 3.51 -9.89
C GLY A 73 5.66 3.46 -8.76
N PRO A 74 5.95 2.71 -7.68
CA PRO A 74 5.04 2.55 -6.55
C PRO A 74 4.60 3.88 -5.92
N ALA A 75 5.48 4.87 -5.85
CA ALA A 75 5.17 6.19 -5.29
C ALA A 75 4.09 6.91 -6.10
N SER A 76 4.27 7.05 -7.41
CA SER A 76 3.30 7.71 -8.30
C SER A 76 1.96 6.99 -8.30
N LEU A 77 1.97 5.66 -8.40
CA LEU A 77 0.74 4.86 -8.39
C LEU A 77 0.00 4.92 -7.04
N THR A 78 0.72 5.04 -5.93
CA THR A 78 0.09 5.24 -4.61
C THR A 78 -0.59 6.61 -4.53
N VAL A 79 0.05 7.67 -4.99
CA VAL A 79 -0.55 9.01 -5.05
C VAL A 79 -1.81 8.99 -5.92
N ALA A 80 -1.77 8.32 -7.08
CA ALA A 80 -2.95 8.17 -7.94
C ALA A 80 -4.09 7.43 -7.22
N ASN A 81 -3.77 6.35 -6.51
CA ASN A 81 -4.75 5.59 -5.74
C ASN A 81 -5.43 6.44 -4.65
N ASP A 82 -4.69 7.34 -4.02
CA ASP A 82 -5.21 8.17 -2.93
C ASP A 82 -5.98 9.39 -3.42
N LEU A 83 -5.60 9.96 -4.55
CA LEU A 83 -6.21 11.17 -5.10
C LEU A 83 -7.42 10.90 -6.00
N MET A 84 -7.45 9.76 -6.68
CA MET A 84 -8.55 9.41 -7.59
C MET A 84 -9.93 9.42 -6.90
N PRO A 85 -10.11 8.87 -5.68
CA PRO A 85 -11.39 8.91 -4.98
C PRO A 85 -11.85 10.31 -4.59
N LEU A 86 -10.92 11.28 -4.57
CA LEU A 86 -11.22 12.68 -4.27
C LEU A 86 -11.66 13.49 -5.51
N GLY A 87 -11.72 12.86 -6.68
CA GLY A 87 -12.19 13.47 -7.91
C GLY A 87 -11.13 14.18 -8.75
N TYR A 88 -9.85 14.03 -8.45
CA TYR A 88 -8.77 14.54 -9.29
C TYR A 88 -8.64 13.73 -10.59
N GLU A 89 -8.20 14.39 -11.67
CA GLU A 89 -7.90 13.80 -12.97
C GLU A 89 -6.42 13.74 -13.24
#